data_b2c7902eae316afa93b93b58b45f8e6f
#
_entry.id   b2c7902eae316afa93b93b58b45f8e6f
#
_cell.length_a   1.000
_cell.length_b   1.000
_cell.length_c   1.000
_cell.angle_alpha   90.00
_cell.angle_beta   90.00
_cell.angle_gamma   90.00
#
_symmetry.space_group_name_H-M   'P 1'
#
loop_
_entity.id
_entity.type
_entity.pdbx_description
1 polymer ?
#
loop_
_entity_poly.entity_id
_entity_poly.type
_entity_poly.pdbx_seq_one_letter_code
_entity_poly.pdbx_strand_id
1 'polypeptide(L)'
;ASWDEALSAAVEGLARVAADPTAGVGVYLGNPNAHTVAGALYAPQLVRALKTRSVFSASTLDQMPKQVACGYLYGNAFAFTVPDIDRTEHLVIIGANPLVSNGSVTTAADFGGKLKALKRRGGRLTVIDPKRTRTAELADRHLAPRPGTDGALLFGVVNVIFDEDLV
;
A
#
# COMPACT_ATOMS: atom_id res chain seq x y z
N ALA A 1 12.99 10.21 -30.75
CA ALA A 1 13.46 11.43 -30.11
C ALA A 1 14.70 11.12 -29.26
N SER A 2 15.66 12.00 -29.26
CA SER A 2 16.80 11.95 -28.32
C SER A 2 16.33 12.39 -26.92
N TRP A 3 17.16 12.15 -25.90
CA TRP A 3 16.90 12.66 -24.56
C TRP A 3 16.84 14.19 -24.52
N ASP A 4 17.70 14.88 -25.29
CA ASP A 4 17.72 16.34 -25.35
C ASP A 4 16.43 16.91 -25.95
N GLU A 5 15.93 16.30 -27.01
CA GLU A 5 14.63 16.68 -27.62
C GLU A 5 13.47 16.45 -26.63
N ALA A 6 13.44 15.31 -25.94
CA ALA A 6 12.38 15.00 -24.99
C ALA A 6 12.40 15.93 -23.77
N LEU A 7 13.58 16.19 -23.22
CA LEU A 7 13.76 17.12 -22.08
C LEU A 7 13.42 18.54 -22.47
N SER A 8 13.86 19.01 -23.63
CA SER A 8 13.53 20.35 -24.14
C SER A 8 12.03 20.55 -24.27
N ALA A 9 11.34 19.59 -24.90
CA ALA A 9 9.87 19.65 -25.04
C ALA A 9 9.15 19.66 -23.69
N ALA A 10 9.60 18.86 -22.71
CA ALA A 10 9.05 18.83 -21.36
C ALA A 10 9.26 20.17 -20.64
N VAL A 11 10.49 20.73 -20.68
CA VAL A 11 10.83 22.01 -20.07
C VAL A 11 10.03 23.15 -20.67
N GLU A 12 9.94 23.23 -22.00
CA GLU A 12 9.13 24.26 -22.69
C GLU A 12 7.67 24.18 -22.31
N GLY A 13 7.09 22.96 -22.26
CA GLY A 13 5.72 22.75 -21.84
C GLY A 13 5.45 23.22 -20.41
N LEU A 14 6.30 22.82 -19.46
CA LEU A 14 6.18 23.21 -18.05
C LEU A 14 6.42 24.72 -17.84
N ALA A 15 7.40 25.29 -18.50
CA ALA A 15 7.72 26.73 -18.41
C ALA A 15 6.56 27.60 -18.90
N ARG A 16 5.89 27.19 -19.98
CA ARG A 16 4.71 27.89 -20.52
C ARG A 16 3.56 27.92 -19.51
N VAL A 17 3.27 26.77 -18.88
CA VAL A 17 2.21 26.68 -17.85
C VAL A 17 2.60 27.45 -16.59
N ALA A 18 3.88 27.38 -16.16
CA ALA A 18 4.37 28.08 -14.99
C ALA A 18 4.39 29.62 -15.15
N ALA A 19 4.45 30.11 -16.38
CA ALA A 19 4.39 31.55 -16.69
C ALA A 19 2.96 32.11 -16.73
N ASP A 20 1.95 31.26 -16.81
CA ASP A 20 0.55 31.66 -16.83
C ASP A 20 0.01 31.83 -15.40
N PRO A 21 -0.36 33.05 -14.98
CA PRO A 21 -0.85 33.30 -13.61
C PRO A 21 -2.22 32.68 -13.34
N THR A 22 -2.93 32.26 -14.38
CA THR A 22 -4.25 31.60 -14.27
C THR A 22 -4.17 30.08 -14.27
N ALA A 23 -3.01 29.53 -14.63
CA ALA A 23 -2.74 28.10 -14.66
C ALA A 23 -1.99 27.64 -13.41
N GLY A 24 -2.08 26.35 -13.14
CA GLY A 24 -1.36 25.71 -12.04
C GLY A 24 -0.72 24.41 -12.46
N VAL A 25 0.40 24.07 -11.84
CA VAL A 25 1.04 22.76 -12.01
C VAL A 25 0.70 21.87 -10.82
N GLY A 26 0.04 20.74 -11.08
CA GLY A 26 -0.13 19.67 -10.11
C GLY A 26 0.91 18.57 -10.32
N VAL A 27 1.42 18.00 -9.23
CA VAL A 27 2.35 16.87 -9.26
C VAL A 27 1.71 15.68 -8.58
N TYR A 28 1.57 14.57 -9.28
CA TYR A 28 1.14 13.31 -8.71
C TYR A 28 2.33 12.34 -8.66
N LEU A 29 2.73 11.97 -7.44
CA LEU A 29 3.85 11.07 -7.21
C LEU A 29 3.35 9.62 -7.14
N GLY A 30 3.81 8.80 -8.06
CA GLY A 30 3.52 7.37 -8.06
C GLY A 30 4.46 6.57 -7.14
N ASN A 31 4.06 5.35 -6.81
CA ASN A 31 4.80 4.44 -5.95
C ASN A 31 6.28 4.22 -6.37
N PRO A 32 6.64 4.09 -7.67
CA PRO A 32 8.03 3.91 -8.06
C PRO A 32 9.00 4.98 -7.55
N ASN A 33 8.54 6.21 -7.32
CA ASN A 33 9.40 7.29 -6.80
C ASN A 33 9.89 7.02 -5.38
N ALA A 34 9.16 6.24 -4.58
CA ALA A 34 9.59 5.82 -3.24
C ALA A 34 10.62 4.67 -3.27
N HIS A 35 10.74 3.97 -4.40
CA HIS A 35 11.60 2.80 -4.57
C HIS A 35 12.84 3.07 -5.44
N THR A 36 12.99 4.27 -5.97
CA THR A 36 14.17 4.67 -6.75
C THR A 36 14.87 5.84 -6.07
N VAL A 37 16.18 5.70 -5.86
CA VAL A 37 16.99 6.76 -5.23
C VAL A 37 16.91 8.06 -6.03
N ALA A 38 16.98 7.98 -7.35
CA ALA A 38 16.87 9.16 -8.22
C ALA A 38 15.50 9.85 -8.05
N GLY A 39 14.40 9.10 -8.03
CA GLY A 39 13.05 9.64 -7.79
C GLY A 39 12.95 10.34 -6.44
N ALA A 40 13.46 9.71 -5.38
CA ALA A 40 13.44 10.28 -4.03
C ALA A 40 14.27 11.57 -3.91
N LEU A 41 15.42 11.64 -4.58
CA LEU A 41 16.32 12.80 -4.53
C LEU A 41 15.86 13.97 -5.42
N TYR A 42 15.39 13.67 -6.63
CA TYR A 42 15.13 14.72 -7.64
C TYR A 42 13.66 15.18 -7.68
N ALA A 43 12.70 14.37 -7.31
CA ALA A 43 11.30 14.79 -7.28
C ALA A 43 11.04 16.00 -6.38
N PRO A 44 11.61 16.11 -5.15
CA PRO A 44 11.47 17.30 -4.33
C PRO A 44 12.10 18.56 -4.97
N GLN A 45 13.19 18.41 -5.72
CA GLN A 45 13.84 19.52 -6.42
C GLN A 45 12.96 20.05 -7.56
N LEU A 46 12.38 19.13 -8.34
CA LEU A 46 11.42 19.49 -9.40
C LEU A 46 10.19 20.21 -8.82
N VAL A 47 9.60 19.70 -7.74
CA VAL A 47 8.45 20.33 -7.06
C VAL A 47 8.80 21.76 -6.61
N ARG A 48 9.99 21.96 -6.03
CA ARG A 48 10.46 23.29 -5.62
C ARG A 48 10.66 24.23 -6.82
N ALA A 49 11.25 23.73 -7.90
CA ALA A 49 11.45 24.51 -9.13
C ALA A 49 10.13 24.95 -9.75
N LEU A 50 9.12 24.11 -9.73
CA LEU A 50 7.76 24.40 -10.19
C LEU A 50 6.98 25.32 -9.25
N LYS A 51 7.50 25.60 -8.05
CA LYS A 51 6.88 26.44 -7.00
C LYS A 51 5.43 26.02 -6.68
N THR A 52 5.09 24.75 -6.85
CA THR A 52 3.74 24.24 -6.59
C THR A 52 3.61 23.65 -5.18
N ARG A 53 2.41 23.83 -4.61
CA ARG A 53 1.97 23.14 -3.37
C ARG A 53 0.99 22.01 -3.66
N SER A 54 0.55 21.88 -4.92
CA SER A 54 -0.41 20.86 -5.36
C SER A 54 0.32 19.54 -5.62
N VAL A 55 0.74 18.87 -4.54
CA VAL A 55 1.44 17.58 -4.59
C VAL A 55 0.55 16.50 -4.02
N PHE A 56 0.32 15.45 -4.80
CA PHE A 56 -0.61 14.37 -4.49
C PHE A 56 0.07 13.01 -4.62
N SER A 57 -0.44 12.04 -3.90
CA SER A 57 -0.07 10.62 -4.05
C SER A 57 -1.21 9.73 -3.59
N ALA A 58 -1.13 8.43 -3.86
CA ALA A 58 -2.07 7.45 -3.36
C ALA A 58 -1.93 7.19 -1.84
N SER A 59 -0.83 7.63 -1.23
CA SER A 59 -0.46 7.32 0.17
C SER A 59 -1.54 7.64 1.19
N THR A 60 -2.34 8.69 0.95
CA THR A 60 -3.43 9.10 1.86
C THR A 60 -4.46 8.00 2.08
N LEU A 61 -4.74 7.20 1.04
CA LEU A 61 -5.75 6.15 1.10
C LEU A 61 -5.15 4.77 1.32
N ASP A 62 -3.97 4.48 0.73
CA ASP A 62 -3.43 3.12 0.71
C ASP A 62 -2.48 2.80 1.87
N GLN A 63 -1.76 3.76 2.43
CA GLN A 63 -0.83 3.47 3.52
C GLN A 63 -0.94 4.40 4.74
N MET A 64 -1.47 5.60 4.63
CA MET A 64 -1.59 6.51 5.76
C MET A 64 -2.42 5.96 6.93
N PRO A 65 -3.53 5.25 6.72
CA PRO A 65 -4.25 4.59 7.82
C PRO A 65 -3.36 3.63 8.62
N LYS A 66 -2.51 2.86 7.94
CA LYS A 66 -1.53 1.98 8.58
C LYS A 66 -0.45 2.75 9.33
N GLN A 67 0.06 3.85 8.76
CA GLN A 67 1.02 4.74 9.42
C GLN A 67 0.45 5.35 10.70
N VAL A 68 -0.80 5.80 10.66
CA VAL A 68 -1.50 6.31 11.85
C VAL A 68 -1.64 5.23 12.91
N ALA A 69 -2.08 4.03 12.54
CA ALA A 69 -2.18 2.90 13.46
C ALA A 69 -0.82 2.53 14.08
N CYS A 70 0.24 2.46 13.27
CA CYS A 70 1.60 2.20 13.76
C CYS A 70 2.09 3.32 14.71
N GLY A 71 1.76 4.57 14.41
CA GLY A 71 2.07 5.70 15.29
C GLY A 71 1.44 5.53 16.68
N TYR A 72 0.18 5.14 16.76
CA TYR A 72 -0.51 4.90 18.03
C TYR A 72 -0.01 3.65 18.75
N LEU A 73 0.25 2.55 18.02
CA LEU A 73 0.64 1.28 18.63
C LEU A 73 2.10 1.25 19.06
N TYR A 74 3.00 1.85 18.28
CA TYR A 74 4.44 1.70 18.42
C TYR A 74 5.19 3.03 18.65
N GLY A 75 4.48 4.16 18.66
CA GLY A 75 5.09 5.48 18.77
C GLY A 75 5.85 5.93 17.50
N ASN A 76 5.80 5.16 16.43
CA ASN A 76 6.48 5.48 15.17
C ASN A 76 5.60 5.07 13.97
N ALA A 77 5.24 6.04 13.15
CA ALA A 77 4.41 5.84 11.96
C ALA A 77 5.04 4.91 10.90
N PHE A 78 6.35 4.70 10.95
CA PHE A 78 7.07 3.82 10.01
C PHE A 78 7.49 2.47 10.62
N ALA A 79 7.05 2.15 11.83
CA ALA A 79 7.27 0.86 12.48
C ALA A 79 6.30 -0.20 11.92
N PHE A 80 6.36 -0.48 10.62
CA PHE A 80 5.52 -1.49 9.99
C PHE A 80 5.89 -2.90 10.48
N THR A 81 4.87 -3.66 10.85
CA THR A 81 5.05 -5.07 11.20
C THR A 81 5.15 -5.93 9.94
N VAL A 82 6.05 -6.88 9.95
CA VAL A 82 6.16 -7.90 8.91
C VAL A 82 5.61 -9.22 9.46
N PRO A 83 4.66 -9.86 8.77
CA PRO A 83 4.06 -11.10 9.26
C PRO A 83 5.07 -12.25 9.21
N ASP A 84 5.10 -13.07 10.26
CA ASP A 84 5.92 -14.29 10.33
C ASP A 84 5.24 -15.44 9.56
N ILE A 85 5.24 -15.33 8.23
CA ILE A 85 4.57 -16.30 7.37
C ILE A 85 5.22 -17.69 7.45
N ASP A 86 6.50 -17.76 7.80
CA ASP A 86 7.25 -19.01 7.78
C ASP A 86 6.86 -19.94 8.96
N ARG A 87 6.39 -19.36 10.07
CA ARG A 87 6.04 -20.10 11.29
C ARG A 87 4.56 -20.09 11.64
N THR A 88 3.79 -19.13 11.12
CA THR A 88 2.36 -19.04 11.44
C THR A 88 1.59 -20.27 10.94
N GLU A 89 0.61 -20.71 11.71
CA GLU A 89 -0.31 -21.81 11.36
C GLU A 89 -1.62 -21.27 10.76
N HIS A 90 -1.98 -20.02 11.07
CA HIS A 90 -3.16 -19.38 10.49
C HIS A 90 -2.82 -17.92 10.12
N LEU A 91 -2.85 -17.63 8.83
CA LEU A 91 -2.66 -16.29 8.30
C LEU A 91 -4.00 -15.70 7.88
N VAL A 92 -4.31 -14.51 8.39
CA VAL A 92 -5.46 -13.71 7.96
C VAL A 92 -4.95 -12.51 7.18
N ILE A 93 -5.40 -12.35 5.94
CA ILE A 93 -5.07 -11.21 5.07
C ILE A 93 -6.33 -10.38 4.88
N ILE A 94 -6.26 -9.09 5.22
CA ILE A 94 -7.39 -8.16 5.14
C ILE A 94 -7.04 -7.04 4.15
N GLY A 95 -7.83 -6.92 3.07
CA GLY A 95 -7.72 -5.87 2.09
C GLY A 95 -6.39 -5.81 1.34
N ALA A 96 -5.70 -6.95 1.21
CA ALA A 96 -4.39 -7.01 0.55
C ALA A 96 -4.31 -8.15 -0.47
N ASN A 97 -3.55 -7.91 -1.54
CA ASN A 97 -3.34 -8.90 -2.61
C ASN A 97 -1.83 -9.13 -2.85
N PRO A 98 -1.13 -9.80 -1.90
CA PRO A 98 0.30 -9.97 -1.96
C PRO A 98 0.80 -10.78 -3.17
N LEU A 99 -0.04 -11.59 -3.82
CA LEU A 99 0.33 -12.23 -5.10
C LEU A 99 0.48 -11.25 -6.27
N VAL A 100 0.06 -9.99 -6.08
CA VAL A 100 0.24 -8.90 -7.06
C VAL A 100 1.21 -7.85 -6.53
N SER A 101 1.03 -7.42 -5.27
CA SER A 101 1.79 -6.31 -4.65
C SER A 101 3.05 -6.76 -3.91
N ASN A 102 3.30 -8.05 -3.77
CA ASN A 102 4.34 -8.62 -2.91
C ASN A 102 4.27 -8.15 -1.45
N GLY A 103 3.07 -7.74 -0.98
CA GLY A 103 2.82 -7.31 0.39
C GLY A 103 3.03 -5.81 0.64
N SER A 104 3.40 -5.02 -0.38
CA SER A 104 3.63 -3.57 -0.25
C SER A 104 4.60 -3.24 0.90
N VAL A 105 4.22 -2.41 1.88
CA VAL A 105 5.07 -2.03 3.02
C VAL A 105 5.39 -3.19 3.98
N THR A 106 4.63 -4.29 3.92
CA THR A 106 4.87 -5.52 4.69
C THR A 106 5.46 -6.63 3.82
N THR A 107 6.27 -6.24 2.85
CA THR A 107 6.82 -7.14 1.83
C THR A 107 7.64 -8.27 2.45
N ALA A 108 7.55 -9.44 1.85
CA ALA A 108 8.39 -10.60 2.19
C ALA A 108 8.96 -11.18 0.91
N ALA A 109 10.19 -11.66 0.97
CA ALA A 109 10.81 -12.36 -0.15
C ALA A 109 9.96 -13.58 -0.54
N ASP A 110 9.65 -13.72 -1.84
CA ASP A 110 8.83 -14.81 -2.38
C ASP A 110 7.51 -15.01 -1.61
N PHE A 111 6.72 -13.96 -1.49
CA PHE A 111 5.45 -14.00 -0.76
C PHE A 111 4.54 -15.14 -1.26
N GLY A 112 4.47 -15.35 -2.57
CA GLY A 112 3.68 -16.43 -3.18
C GLY A 112 4.16 -17.82 -2.77
N GLY A 113 5.47 -18.06 -2.76
CA GLY A 113 6.08 -19.30 -2.30
C GLY A 113 5.83 -19.55 -0.82
N LYS A 114 5.90 -18.51 0.02
CA LYS A 114 5.60 -18.57 1.46
C LYS A 114 4.14 -18.94 1.72
N LEU A 115 3.18 -18.38 0.98
CA LEU A 115 1.77 -18.78 1.09
C LEU A 115 1.53 -20.25 0.72
N LYS A 116 2.19 -20.73 -0.35
CA LYS A 116 2.15 -22.15 -0.72
C LYS A 116 2.81 -23.03 0.34
N ALA A 117 3.91 -22.58 0.94
CA ALA A 117 4.59 -23.30 2.01
C ALA A 117 3.73 -23.38 3.27
N LEU A 118 3.03 -22.30 3.65
CA LEU A 118 2.03 -22.30 4.72
C LEU A 118 1.02 -23.44 4.52
N LYS A 119 0.43 -23.54 3.33
CA LYS A 119 -0.56 -24.57 3.01
C LYS A 119 0.04 -25.99 3.03
N ARG A 120 1.24 -26.18 2.48
CA ARG A 120 1.91 -27.50 2.48
C ARG A 120 2.17 -28.05 3.87
N ARG A 121 2.43 -27.18 4.87
CA ARG A 121 2.61 -27.61 6.28
C ARG A 121 1.31 -27.69 7.09
N GLY A 122 0.15 -27.61 6.41
CA GLY A 122 -1.16 -27.74 7.06
C GLY A 122 -1.71 -26.44 7.64
N GLY A 123 -1.05 -25.31 7.43
CA GLY A 123 -1.52 -24.01 7.87
C GLY A 123 -2.72 -23.51 7.04
N ARG A 124 -3.49 -22.61 7.61
CA ARG A 124 -4.72 -22.04 7.04
C ARG A 124 -4.49 -20.61 6.55
N LEU A 125 -5.12 -20.29 5.43
CA LEU A 125 -5.15 -18.95 4.86
C LEU A 125 -6.61 -18.46 4.78
N THR A 126 -6.91 -17.38 5.48
CA THR A 126 -8.18 -16.66 5.36
C THR A 126 -7.91 -15.32 4.67
N VAL A 127 -8.67 -14.99 3.65
CA VAL A 127 -8.62 -13.69 2.98
C VAL A 127 -9.94 -12.97 3.14
N ILE A 128 -9.88 -11.73 3.59
CA ILE A 128 -11.00 -10.81 3.75
C ILE A 128 -10.80 -9.70 2.73
N ASP A 129 -11.56 -9.74 1.65
CA ASP A 129 -11.44 -8.78 0.54
C ASP A 129 -12.77 -8.76 -0.22
N PRO A 130 -13.36 -7.60 -0.52
CA PRO A 130 -14.60 -7.52 -1.28
C PRO A 130 -14.47 -8.13 -2.69
N LYS A 131 -13.25 -8.17 -3.22
CA LYS A 131 -12.94 -8.77 -4.52
C LYS A 131 -12.31 -10.15 -4.34
N ARG A 132 -12.71 -11.11 -5.16
CA ARG A 132 -12.03 -12.41 -5.27
C ARG A 132 -10.72 -12.22 -6.07
N THR A 133 -9.67 -11.84 -5.35
CA THR A 133 -8.32 -11.61 -5.89
C THR A 133 -7.59 -12.93 -6.10
N ARG A 134 -6.43 -12.89 -6.82
CA ARG A 134 -5.54 -14.07 -6.94
C ARG A 134 -5.12 -14.64 -5.58
N THR A 135 -4.95 -13.78 -4.57
CA THR A 135 -4.66 -14.22 -3.20
C THR A 135 -5.88 -14.89 -2.57
N ALA A 136 -7.08 -14.34 -2.79
CA ALA A 136 -8.33 -14.93 -2.30
C ALA A 136 -8.64 -16.29 -2.97
N GLU A 137 -8.23 -16.50 -4.23
CA GLU A 137 -8.34 -17.79 -4.90
C GLU A 137 -7.48 -18.89 -4.27
N LEU A 138 -6.35 -18.52 -3.68
CA LEU A 138 -5.46 -19.43 -2.96
C LEU A 138 -5.95 -19.74 -1.54
N ALA A 139 -6.83 -18.92 -0.98
CA ALA A 139 -7.29 -19.01 0.40
C ALA A 139 -8.16 -20.26 0.66
N ASP A 140 -8.08 -20.79 1.87
CA ASP A 140 -8.99 -21.83 2.36
C ASP A 140 -10.36 -21.22 2.68
N ARG A 141 -10.38 -19.95 3.09
CA ARG A 141 -11.59 -19.19 3.33
C ARG A 141 -11.47 -17.78 2.76
N HIS A 142 -12.44 -17.39 1.93
CA HIS A 142 -12.60 -16.04 1.43
C HIS A 142 -13.88 -15.43 1.98
N LEU A 143 -13.76 -14.29 2.65
CA LEU A 143 -14.88 -13.48 3.11
C LEU A 143 -14.90 -12.19 2.28
N ALA A 144 -16.05 -11.91 1.66
CA ALA A 144 -16.25 -10.72 0.83
C ALA A 144 -17.17 -9.73 1.56
N PRO A 145 -16.65 -8.92 2.50
CA PRO A 145 -17.47 -7.93 3.20
C PRO A 145 -17.86 -6.80 2.24
N ARG A 146 -18.93 -6.12 2.56
CA ARG A 146 -19.29 -4.89 1.88
C ARG A 146 -18.16 -3.86 2.07
N PRO A 147 -17.70 -3.17 1.00
CA PRO A 147 -16.67 -2.14 1.11
C PRO A 147 -17.00 -1.11 2.21
N GLY A 148 -16.00 -0.78 3.03
CA GLY A 148 -16.15 0.15 4.15
C GLY A 148 -16.72 -0.45 5.44
N THR A 149 -16.89 -1.79 5.52
CA THR A 149 -17.40 -2.47 6.73
C THR A 149 -16.33 -3.28 7.48
N ASP A 150 -15.08 -3.16 7.12
CA ASP A 150 -13.96 -3.90 7.76
C ASP A 150 -13.88 -3.64 9.26
N GLY A 151 -14.07 -2.38 9.68
CA GLY A 151 -14.12 -2.01 11.09
C GLY A 151 -15.24 -2.73 11.85
N ALA A 152 -16.44 -2.79 11.28
CA ALA A 152 -17.57 -3.50 11.89
C ALA A 152 -17.31 -5.00 12.00
N LEU A 153 -16.70 -5.60 10.97
CA LEU A 153 -16.28 -7.01 11.00
C LEU A 153 -15.28 -7.26 12.14
N LEU A 154 -14.25 -6.42 12.27
CA LEU A 154 -13.23 -6.55 13.31
C LEU A 154 -13.80 -6.34 14.72
N PHE A 155 -14.72 -5.38 14.90
CA PHE A 155 -15.44 -5.23 16.16
C PHE A 155 -16.30 -6.46 16.48
N GLY A 156 -16.93 -7.08 15.47
CA GLY A 156 -17.64 -8.35 15.64
C GLY A 156 -16.72 -9.47 16.13
N VAL A 157 -15.51 -9.57 15.59
CA VAL A 157 -14.50 -10.53 16.08
C VAL A 157 -14.12 -10.24 17.54
N VAL A 158 -13.87 -8.97 17.89
CA VAL A 158 -13.55 -8.58 19.27
C VAL A 158 -14.71 -8.93 20.21
N ASN A 159 -15.97 -8.68 19.79
CA ASN A 159 -17.14 -9.05 20.59
C ASN A 159 -17.18 -10.55 20.90
N VAL A 160 -16.96 -11.39 19.90
CA VAL A 160 -16.95 -12.87 20.09
C VAL A 160 -15.81 -13.28 21.04
N ILE A 161 -14.63 -12.66 20.95
CA ILE A 161 -13.49 -12.94 21.85
C ILE A 161 -13.88 -12.70 23.30
N PHE A 162 -14.61 -11.60 23.59
CA PHE A 162 -15.07 -11.29 24.95
C PHE A 162 -16.27 -12.15 25.37
N ASP A 163 -17.25 -12.39 24.49
CA ASP A 163 -18.44 -13.20 24.79
C ASP A 163 -18.11 -14.66 25.10
N GLU A 164 -17.08 -15.19 24.44
CA GLU A 164 -16.65 -16.60 24.60
C GLU A 164 -15.47 -16.78 25.56
N ASP A 165 -15.06 -15.70 26.27
CA ASP A 165 -13.96 -15.70 27.23
C ASP A 165 -12.63 -16.27 26.63
N LEU A 166 -12.28 -15.81 25.44
CA LEU A 166 -11.09 -16.24 24.69
C LEU A 166 -9.86 -15.34 24.92
N VAL A 167 -9.86 -14.54 25.99
CA VAL A 167 -8.76 -13.61 26.34
C VAL A 167 -7.80 -14.27 27.31
#